data_f7999a8f1bbb0e03b379c8cb342a459b
#
_entry.id   f7999a8f1bbb0e03b379c8cb342a459b
#
_cell.length_a   1.000
_cell.length_b   1.000
_cell.length_c   1.000
_cell.angle_alpha   90.00
_cell.angle_beta   90.00
_cell.angle_gamma   90.00
#
_symmetry.space_group_name_H-M   'P 1'
#
loop_
_entity.id
_entity.type
_entity.pdbx_description
1 polymer ?
#
loop_
_entity_poly.entity_id
_entity_poly.type
_entity_poly.pdbx_seq_one_letter_code
_entity_poly.pdbx_strand_id
1 'polypeptide(L)'
;MKNTAVTFKEAKAKGEKLTMLTAYDYSTAKLIDQAGINSILVGDSLGNVVLGYEDTVSVTMEDMIHHCGAVARGTKEALLICDMPFMSYQASVYDAVVNAGRLMKEGRANAVKLEGGVEVEDTIRAIVNASIPVCAHIGLTPQSINAFGGFKVQGKGEAAAQKLLDDARAVERAGAFAVVLECVPAKLAERVSKEISIPTIGIGAGAGCDGQVLVYQDMLGMFTDFKPKFVKHFANVGEIMTAAFKAYDAEVKNGTFPAEEHTFKIDDSILDKLY
;
A
#
# COMPACT_ATOMS: atom_id res chain seq x y z
N MET A 1 6.10 -19.39 5.67
CA MET A 1 7.48 -18.82 5.89
C MET A 1 7.35 -17.31 5.75
N LYS A 2 7.88 -16.56 6.72
CA LYS A 2 7.74 -15.11 6.74
C LYS A 2 8.44 -14.46 5.53
N ASN A 3 7.73 -13.57 4.84
CA ASN A 3 8.29 -12.81 3.72
C ASN A 3 9.25 -11.71 4.24
N THR A 4 10.33 -11.49 3.51
CA THR A 4 11.39 -10.54 3.83
C THR A 4 11.93 -9.91 2.54
N ALA A 5 12.72 -8.84 2.64
CA ALA A 5 13.43 -8.27 1.49
C ALA A 5 14.31 -9.31 0.77
N VAL A 6 14.84 -10.30 1.50
CA VAL A 6 15.66 -11.39 0.92
C VAL A 6 14.78 -12.34 0.11
N THR A 7 13.64 -12.79 0.65
CA THR A 7 12.74 -13.70 -0.08
C THR A 7 12.16 -13.07 -1.34
N PHE A 8 12.05 -11.74 -1.40
CA PHE A 8 11.65 -11.02 -2.61
C PHE A 8 12.68 -11.17 -3.74
N LYS A 9 13.97 -11.01 -3.43
CA LYS A 9 15.05 -11.24 -4.40
C LYS A 9 15.12 -12.70 -4.84
N GLU A 10 14.93 -13.64 -3.92
CA GLU A 10 14.88 -15.08 -4.22
C GLU A 10 13.72 -15.43 -5.14
N ALA A 11 12.53 -14.85 -4.92
CA ALA A 11 11.36 -15.07 -5.77
C ALA A 11 11.65 -14.64 -7.22
N LYS A 12 12.23 -13.47 -7.43
CA LYS A 12 12.65 -13.03 -8.77
C LYS A 12 13.65 -14.00 -9.42
N ALA A 13 14.67 -14.44 -8.68
CA ALA A 13 15.67 -15.37 -9.20
C ALA A 13 15.06 -16.72 -9.62
N LYS A 14 13.95 -17.14 -8.98
CA LYS A 14 13.19 -18.35 -9.31
C LYS A 14 12.09 -18.13 -10.37
N GLY A 15 11.83 -16.88 -10.77
CA GLY A 15 10.71 -16.54 -11.65
C GLY A 15 9.33 -16.64 -10.98
N GLU A 16 9.27 -16.66 -9.65
CA GLU A 16 8.04 -16.68 -8.87
C GLU A 16 7.42 -15.30 -8.81
N LYS A 17 6.10 -15.20 -9.05
CA LYS A 17 5.40 -13.90 -9.01
C LYS A 17 5.08 -13.48 -7.57
N LEU A 18 5.25 -12.20 -7.30
CA LEU A 18 5.00 -11.58 -6.01
C LEU A 18 3.65 -10.85 -6.00
N THR A 19 2.94 -10.96 -4.88
CA THR A 19 1.69 -10.26 -4.66
C THR A 19 1.84 -9.22 -3.56
N MET A 20 1.26 -8.03 -3.79
CA MET A 20 1.22 -6.94 -2.83
C MET A 20 -0.19 -6.35 -2.81
N LEU A 21 -0.71 -6.08 -1.62
CA LEU A 21 -1.96 -5.32 -1.44
C LEU A 21 -1.74 -4.22 -0.41
N THR A 22 -2.48 -3.12 -0.57
CA THR A 22 -2.51 -2.12 0.50
C THR A 22 -3.36 -2.62 1.68
N ALA A 23 -3.08 -2.12 2.88
CA ALA A 23 -3.98 -2.20 4.04
C ALA A 23 -3.71 -1.01 4.96
N TYR A 24 -4.73 -0.62 5.74
CA TYR A 24 -4.66 0.57 6.57
C TYR A 24 -5.20 0.35 7.99
N ASP A 25 -5.65 -0.86 8.32
CA ASP A 25 -6.19 -1.24 9.62
C ASP A 25 -5.86 -2.70 9.98
N TYR A 26 -6.08 -3.04 11.25
CA TYR A 26 -5.80 -4.36 11.80
C TYR A 26 -6.61 -5.49 11.14
N SER A 27 -7.91 -5.29 10.96
CA SER A 27 -8.82 -6.35 10.50
C SER A 27 -8.54 -6.71 9.04
N THR A 28 -8.38 -5.70 8.19
CA THR A 28 -8.03 -5.88 6.78
C THR A 28 -6.65 -6.51 6.62
N ALA A 29 -5.65 -6.04 7.38
CA ALA A 29 -4.31 -6.61 7.36
C ALA A 29 -4.31 -8.11 7.71
N LYS A 30 -5.08 -8.50 8.73
CA LYS A 30 -5.22 -9.90 9.14
C LYS A 30 -5.83 -10.78 8.04
N LEU A 31 -6.85 -10.28 7.33
CA LEU A 31 -7.47 -11.02 6.22
C LEU A 31 -6.49 -11.19 5.05
N ILE A 32 -5.75 -10.14 4.70
CA ILE A 32 -4.75 -10.16 3.62
C ILE A 32 -3.60 -11.13 3.97
N ASP A 33 -3.11 -11.08 5.21
CA ASP A 33 -2.04 -11.97 5.69
C ASP A 33 -2.48 -13.44 5.66
N GLN A 34 -3.72 -13.72 6.11
CA GLN A 34 -4.32 -15.06 6.05
C GLN A 34 -4.54 -15.56 4.62
N ALA A 35 -4.76 -14.66 3.66
CA ALA A 35 -4.89 -15.00 2.24
C ALA A 35 -3.54 -15.37 1.59
N GLY A 36 -2.41 -15.24 2.29
CA GLY A 36 -1.09 -15.63 1.80
C GLY A 36 -0.46 -14.61 0.84
N ILE A 37 -0.88 -13.34 0.89
CA ILE A 37 -0.28 -12.26 0.11
C ILE A 37 1.16 -12.02 0.61
N ASN A 38 2.12 -11.88 -0.33
CA ASN A 38 3.54 -11.79 0.01
C ASN A 38 3.91 -10.51 0.77
N SER A 39 3.26 -9.39 0.47
CA SER A 39 3.50 -8.12 1.17
C SER A 39 2.27 -7.27 1.34
N ILE A 40 2.25 -6.51 2.41
CA ILE A 40 1.24 -5.50 2.69
C ILE A 40 1.92 -4.13 2.64
N LEU A 41 1.31 -3.21 1.88
CA LEU A 41 1.75 -1.84 1.77
C LEU A 41 0.81 -0.94 2.57
N VAL A 42 1.33 -0.23 3.56
CA VAL A 42 0.65 0.94 4.11
C VAL A 42 1.05 2.11 3.23
N GLY A 43 0.23 2.36 2.20
CA GLY A 43 0.47 3.39 1.20
C GLY A 43 -0.07 4.75 1.63
N ASP A 44 0.56 5.83 1.20
CA ASP A 44 0.02 7.19 1.37
C ASP A 44 -1.27 7.43 0.56
N SER A 45 -1.64 6.49 -0.31
CA SER A 45 -2.99 6.37 -0.89
C SER A 45 -4.11 6.32 0.16
N LEU A 46 -3.78 6.05 1.46
CA LEU A 46 -4.72 6.22 2.57
C LEU A 46 -5.32 7.64 2.62
N GLY A 47 -4.59 8.64 2.14
CA GLY A 47 -5.10 10.00 1.99
C GLY A 47 -6.41 10.02 1.22
N ASN A 48 -6.45 9.36 0.07
CA ASN A 48 -7.65 9.29 -0.77
C ASN A 48 -8.70 8.33 -0.21
N VAL A 49 -8.33 7.06 0.03
CA VAL A 49 -9.31 5.97 0.24
C VAL A 49 -9.73 5.77 1.70
N VAL A 50 -9.05 6.41 2.66
CA VAL A 50 -9.35 6.34 4.10
C VAL A 50 -9.69 7.71 4.69
N LEU A 51 -8.85 8.74 4.40
CA LEU A 51 -8.99 10.08 4.97
C LEU A 51 -9.87 11.01 4.11
N GLY A 52 -10.15 10.63 2.85
CA GLY A 52 -11.00 11.42 1.95
C GLY A 52 -10.33 12.69 1.40
N TYR A 53 -9.00 12.72 1.36
CA TYR A 53 -8.24 13.81 0.75
C TYR A 53 -8.28 13.72 -0.78
N GLU A 54 -8.14 14.84 -1.46
CA GLU A 54 -8.09 14.90 -2.92
C GLU A 54 -6.81 14.27 -3.50
N ASP A 55 -5.71 14.32 -2.75
CA ASP A 55 -4.41 13.77 -3.12
C ASP A 55 -3.65 13.19 -1.90
N THR A 56 -2.43 12.69 -2.14
CA THR A 56 -1.59 12.10 -1.09
C THR A 56 -0.66 13.11 -0.41
N VAL A 57 -0.61 14.37 -0.90
CA VAL A 57 0.36 15.37 -0.45
C VAL A 57 0.11 15.81 1.00
N SER A 58 -1.16 15.77 1.44
CA SER A 58 -1.55 16.16 2.80
C SER A 58 -1.32 15.09 3.87
N VAL A 59 -0.93 13.88 3.48
CA VAL A 59 -0.67 12.77 4.43
C VAL A 59 0.58 13.06 5.25
N THR A 60 0.46 12.91 6.57
CA THR A 60 1.53 13.20 7.53
C THR A 60 2.31 11.94 7.94
N MET A 61 3.47 12.12 8.57
CA MET A 61 4.22 11.02 9.20
C MET A 61 3.39 10.36 10.32
N GLU A 62 2.61 11.13 11.05
CA GLU A 62 1.75 10.66 12.14
C GLU A 62 0.64 9.76 11.62
N ASP A 63 0.01 10.11 10.50
CA ASP A 63 -0.98 9.25 9.83
C ASP A 63 -0.34 7.92 9.42
N MET A 64 0.82 7.97 8.78
CA MET A 64 1.52 6.77 8.34
C MET A 64 1.93 5.87 9.51
N ILE A 65 2.46 6.43 10.59
CA ILE A 65 2.83 5.70 11.81
C ILE A 65 1.59 5.07 12.45
N HIS A 66 0.49 5.82 12.57
CA HIS A 66 -0.76 5.34 13.16
C HIS A 66 -1.32 4.11 12.41
N HIS A 67 -1.49 4.25 11.10
CA HIS A 67 -2.02 3.18 10.26
C HIS A 67 -1.06 2.00 10.16
N CYS A 68 0.24 2.25 10.01
CA CYS A 68 1.26 1.21 9.96
C CYS A 68 1.28 0.39 11.26
N GLY A 69 1.19 1.04 12.41
CA GLY A 69 1.11 0.36 13.71
C GLY A 69 -0.13 -0.53 13.85
N ALA A 70 -1.27 -0.12 13.29
CA ALA A 70 -2.48 -0.94 13.27
C ALA A 70 -2.31 -2.18 12.36
N VAL A 71 -1.80 -1.99 11.14
CA VAL A 71 -1.52 -3.06 10.18
C VAL A 71 -0.48 -4.04 10.72
N ALA A 72 0.58 -3.55 11.36
CA ALA A 72 1.65 -4.38 11.94
C ALA A 72 1.12 -5.41 12.96
N ARG A 73 0.10 -5.03 13.74
CA ARG A 73 -0.53 -5.95 14.70
C ARG A 73 -1.33 -7.07 14.03
N GLY A 74 -1.83 -6.84 12.81
CA GLY A 74 -2.57 -7.81 12.01
C GLY A 74 -1.72 -8.71 11.13
N THR A 75 -0.46 -8.32 10.88
CA THR A 75 0.46 -8.97 9.93
C THR A 75 1.43 -9.92 10.65
N LYS A 76 1.56 -11.15 10.15
CA LYS A 76 2.48 -12.18 10.69
C LYS A 76 3.48 -12.66 9.66
N GLU A 77 3.01 -13.05 8.47
CA GLU A 77 3.79 -13.71 7.42
C GLU A 77 4.16 -12.76 6.27
N ALA A 78 3.29 -11.79 5.94
CA ALA A 78 3.57 -10.82 4.88
C ALA A 78 4.69 -9.84 5.26
N LEU A 79 5.45 -9.38 4.26
CA LEU A 79 6.40 -8.28 4.42
C LEU A 79 5.63 -6.96 4.54
N LEU A 80 5.73 -6.28 5.68
CA LEU A 80 5.08 -4.99 5.89
C LEU A 80 5.97 -3.85 5.40
N ILE A 81 5.49 -3.13 4.39
CA ILE A 81 6.13 -1.96 3.79
C ILE A 81 5.29 -0.73 4.12
N CYS A 82 5.92 0.38 4.51
CA CYS A 82 5.23 1.64 4.81
C CYS A 82 5.78 2.76 3.96
N ASP A 83 4.90 3.56 3.35
CA ASP A 83 5.31 4.73 2.58
C ASP A 83 5.88 5.83 3.47
N MET A 84 6.93 6.46 2.98
CA MET A 84 7.38 7.75 3.47
C MET A 84 6.52 8.83 2.79
N PRO A 85 5.70 9.60 3.53
CA PRO A 85 4.81 10.58 2.93
C PRO A 85 5.57 11.77 2.34
N PHE A 86 4.89 12.56 1.52
CA PHE A 86 5.46 13.76 0.91
C PHE A 86 6.16 14.66 1.93
N MET A 87 7.33 15.21 1.57
CA MET A 87 8.21 16.04 2.39
C MET A 87 8.84 15.38 3.62
N SER A 88 8.67 14.08 3.80
CA SER A 88 9.35 13.36 4.89
C SER A 88 10.78 12.91 4.53
N TYR A 89 11.16 12.95 3.25
CA TYR A 89 12.49 12.51 2.76
C TYR A 89 13.11 13.42 1.70
N GLN A 90 12.35 14.39 1.18
CA GLN A 90 12.84 15.29 0.12
C GLN A 90 13.67 16.45 0.66
N ALA A 91 13.43 16.88 1.91
CA ALA A 91 14.07 18.08 2.47
C ALA A 91 15.56 17.88 2.76
N SER A 92 15.93 16.72 3.32
CA SER A 92 17.33 16.37 3.57
C SER A 92 17.50 14.85 3.73
N VAL A 93 18.70 14.34 3.48
CA VAL A 93 19.07 12.95 3.76
C VAL A 93 18.94 12.61 5.25
N TYR A 94 19.27 13.57 6.12
CA TYR A 94 19.13 13.39 7.57
C TYR A 94 17.67 13.15 7.96
N ASP A 95 16.75 14.00 7.52
CA ASP A 95 15.31 13.85 7.81
C ASP A 95 14.77 12.54 7.25
N ALA A 96 15.21 12.14 6.04
CA ALA A 96 14.82 10.88 5.44
C ALA A 96 15.20 9.67 6.30
N VAL A 97 16.44 9.61 6.81
CA VAL A 97 16.89 8.52 7.67
C VAL A 97 16.15 8.52 9.01
N VAL A 98 15.93 9.71 9.61
CA VAL A 98 15.17 9.82 10.88
C VAL A 98 13.73 9.37 10.69
N ASN A 99 13.04 9.84 9.64
CA ASN A 99 11.65 9.48 9.37
C ASN A 99 11.49 8.01 8.98
N ALA A 100 12.40 7.44 8.18
CA ALA A 100 12.44 5.99 7.94
C ALA A 100 12.59 5.22 9.25
N GLY A 101 13.47 5.65 10.13
CA GLY A 101 13.66 5.07 11.47
C GLY A 101 12.40 5.14 12.34
N ARG A 102 11.61 6.22 12.26
CA ARG A 102 10.31 6.35 12.93
C ARG A 102 9.29 5.33 12.42
N LEU A 103 9.18 5.15 11.11
CA LEU A 103 8.29 4.15 10.52
C LEU A 103 8.65 2.72 10.97
N MET A 104 9.95 2.40 11.08
CA MET A 104 10.42 1.11 11.60
C MET A 104 10.12 0.93 13.09
N LYS A 105 10.38 1.94 13.92
CA LYS A 105 10.27 1.84 15.38
C LYS A 105 8.87 2.06 15.91
N GLU A 106 8.21 3.12 15.47
CA GLU A 106 6.89 3.54 15.94
C GLU A 106 5.79 2.87 15.12
N GLY A 107 5.92 2.85 13.78
CA GLY A 107 5.00 2.18 12.86
C GLY A 107 5.17 0.66 12.81
N ARG A 108 6.33 0.12 13.25
CA ARG A 108 6.68 -1.31 13.23
C ARG A 108 6.72 -1.90 11.82
N ALA A 109 7.02 -1.10 10.80
CA ALA A 109 7.26 -1.55 9.45
C ALA A 109 8.49 -2.50 9.38
N ASN A 110 8.56 -3.33 8.34
CA ASN A 110 9.72 -4.15 8.02
C ASN A 110 10.59 -3.51 6.92
N ALA A 111 10.02 -2.59 6.16
CA ALA A 111 10.67 -1.83 5.10
C ALA A 111 9.94 -0.51 4.89
N VAL A 112 10.58 0.45 4.24
CA VAL A 112 9.95 1.71 3.82
C VAL A 112 9.84 1.77 2.31
N LYS A 113 8.88 2.57 1.78
CA LYS A 113 8.82 2.93 0.36
C LYS A 113 8.94 4.44 0.20
N LEU A 114 9.60 4.89 -0.86
CA LEU A 114 9.70 6.29 -1.24
C LEU A 114 9.73 6.45 -2.76
N GLU A 115 9.32 7.62 -3.23
CA GLU A 115 9.15 7.95 -4.63
C GLU A 115 10.34 8.73 -5.19
N GLY A 116 10.73 8.39 -6.42
CA GLY A 116 11.82 9.02 -7.17
C GLY A 116 12.86 8.02 -7.65
N GLY A 117 13.67 8.46 -8.62
CA GLY A 117 14.73 7.70 -9.25
C GLY A 117 16.12 8.24 -8.92
N VAL A 118 16.81 8.73 -9.95
CA VAL A 118 18.18 9.29 -9.83
C VAL A 118 18.25 10.40 -8.76
N GLU A 119 17.24 11.23 -8.67
CA GLU A 119 17.16 12.37 -7.74
C GLU A 119 17.15 11.99 -6.26
N VAL A 120 16.78 10.74 -5.93
CA VAL A 120 16.74 10.23 -4.54
C VAL A 120 17.73 9.10 -4.30
N GLU A 121 18.66 8.84 -5.23
CA GLU A 121 19.65 7.75 -5.13
C GLU A 121 20.46 7.83 -3.82
N ASP A 122 20.96 9.01 -3.46
CA ASP A 122 21.74 9.20 -2.21
C ASP A 122 20.86 9.05 -0.96
N THR A 123 19.61 9.46 -1.01
CA THR A 123 18.64 9.28 0.08
C THR A 123 18.36 7.81 0.31
N ILE A 124 18.09 7.04 -0.74
CA ILE A 124 17.89 5.58 -0.66
C ILE A 124 19.13 4.91 -0.07
N ARG A 125 20.31 5.26 -0.58
CA ARG A 125 21.59 4.72 -0.11
C ARG A 125 21.81 4.98 1.39
N ALA A 126 21.49 6.17 1.87
CA ALA A 126 21.64 6.52 3.28
C ALA A 126 20.69 5.73 4.19
N ILE A 127 19.43 5.55 3.77
CA ILE A 127 18.44 4.74 4.49
C ILE A 127 18.88 3.27 4.52
N VAL A 128 19.33 2.72 3.39
CA VAL A 128 19.85 1.34 3.30
C VAL A 128 21.08 1.14 4.18
N ASN A 129 22.00 2.12 4.21
CA ASN A 129 23.18 2.08 5.08
C ASN A 129 22.83 2.14 6.58
N ALA A 130 21.65 2.70 6.91
CA ALA A 130 21.09 2.62 8.28
C ALA A 130 20.41 1.27 8.58
N SER A 131 20.60 0.25 7.71
CA SER A 131 20.01 -1.10 7.83
C SER A 131 18.49 -1.13 7.71
N ILE A 132 17.89 -0.17 7.01
CA ILE A 132 16.45 -0.12 6.72
C ILE A 132 16.23 -0.56 5.27
N PRO A 133 15.48 -1.64 5.00
CA PRO A 133 15.17 -2.06 3.64
C PRO A 133 14.28 -1.03 2.93
N VAL A 134 14.63 -0.71 1.67
CA VAL A 134 13.91 0.28 0.85
C VAL A 134 13.29 -0.40 -0.37
N CYS A 135 12.00 -0.19 -0.57
CA CYS A 135 11.30 -0.37 -1.84
C CYS A 135 11.26 0.99 -2.54
N ALA A 136 11.79 1.10 -3.75
CA ALA A 136 11.68 2.32 -4.53
C ALA A 136 10.34 2.40 -5.27
N HIS A 137 9.97 3.60 -5.75
CA HIS A 137 8.79 3.81 -6.59
C HIS A 137 9.09 4.80 -7.70
N ILE A 138 8.97 4.35 -8.95
CA ILE A 138 9.22 5.14 -10.16
C ILE A 138 8.08 5.01 -11.16
N GLY A 139 8.08 5.85 -12.18
CA GLY A 139 6.98 6.00 -13.11
C GLY A 139 6.08 7.15 -12.71
N LEU A 140 4.77 6.94 -12.61
CA LEU A 140 3.89 7.90 -11.96
C LEU A 140 4.16 7.86 -10.46
N THR A 141 4.51 9.00 -9.90
CA THR A 141 4.72 9.20 -8.46
C THR A 141 3.63 10.14 -7.96
N PRO A 142 2.60 9.63 -7.22
CA PRO A 142 1.47 10.45 -6.78
C PRO A 142 1.86 11.67 -5.96
N GLN A 143 2.93 11.61 -5.18
CA GLN A 143 3.46 12.76 -4.44
C GLN A 143 3.92 13.91 -5.35
N SER A 144 4.25 13.61 -6.60
CA SER A 144 4.67 14.61 -7.61
C SER A 144 3.50 15.09 -8.49
N ILE A 145 2.24 14.81 -8.11
CA ILE A 145 1.05 15.06 -8.93
C ILE A 145 0.94 16.52 -9.40
N ASN A 146 1.29 17.46 -8.52
CA ASN A 146 1.29 18.89 -8.82
C ASN A 146 2.35 19.25 -9.87
N ALA A 147 3.53 18.63 -9.82
CA ALA A 147 4.60 18.84 -10.80
C ALA A 147 4.25 18.21 -12.15
N PHE A 148 3.55 17.07 -12.17
CA PHE A 148 3.11 16.42 -13.41
C PHE A 148 1.87 17.07 -14.05
N GLY A 149 1.13 17.87 -13.30
CA GLY A 149 -0.14 18.45 -13.76
C GLY A 149 -1.21 17.37 -14.01
N GLY A 150 -1.30 16.37 -13.11
CA GLY A 150 -2.31 15.29 -13.10
C GLY A 150 -1.75 13.90 -13.34
N PHE A 151 -2.63 12.89 -13.25
CA PHE A 151 -2.31 11.49 -13.45
C PHE A 151 -2.05 11.17 -14.92
N LYS A 152 -0.78 10.95 -15.31
CA LYS A 152 -0.37 10.68 -16.68
C LYS A 152 0.53 9.44 -16.73
N VAL A 153 0.34 8.61 -17.78
CA VAL A 153 1.24 7.49 -18.07
C VAL A 153 2.65 8.01 -18.34
N GLN A 154 3.63 7.48 -17.63
CA GLN A 154 5.04 7.85 -17.67
C GLN A 154 5.81 6.98 -18.67
N GLY A 155 6.95 7.48 -19.19
CA GLY A 155 7.78 6.70 -20.11
C GLY A 155 7.27 6.67 -21.57
N LYS A 156 6.36 7.56 -21.97
CA LYS A 156 5.94 7.71 -23.37
C LYS A 156 6.94 8.59 -24.12
N GLY A 157 7.68 8.00 -25.04
CA GLY A 157 8.70 8.69 -25.82
C GLY A 157 10.12 8.33 -25.36
N GLU A 158 11.09 8.51 -26.25
CA GLU A 158 12.46 8.00 -26.10
C GLU A 158 13.16 8.54 -24.84
N ALA A 159 13.16 9.85 -24.66
CA ALA A 159 13.82 10.47 -23.49
C ALA A 159 13.19 10.05 -22.17
N ALA A 160 11.85 9.98 -22.10
CA ALA A 160 11.14 9.56 -20.88
C ALA A 160 11.32 8.06 -20.61
N ALA A 161 11.42 7.23 -21.65
CA ALA A 161 11.71 5.81 -21.49
C ALA A 161 13.15 5.58 -21.01
N GLN A 162 14.11 6.34 -21.56
CA GLN A 162 15.51 6.27 -21.12
C GLN A 162 15.63 6.73 -19.66
N LYS A 163 14.98 7.85 -19.28
CA LYS A 163 14.96 8.30 -17.88
C LYS A 163 14.45 7.20 -16.94
N LEU A 164 13.36 6.51 -17.29
CA LEU A 164 12.82 5.45 -16.44
C LEU A 164 13.81 4.28 -16.26
N LEU A 165 14.56 3.91 -17.29
CA LEU A 165 15.61 2.91 -17.21
C LEU A 165 16.76 3.39 -16.30
N ASP A 166 17.16 4.63 -16.42
CA ASP A 166 18.22 5.22 -15.60
C ASP A 166 17.79 5.34 -14.13
N ASP A 167 16.52 5.70 -13.88
CA ASP A 167 15.92 5.71 -12.56
C ASP A 167 15.93 4.31 -11.94
N ALA A 168 15.50 3.28 -12.69
CA ALA A 168 15.50 1.89 -12.21
C ALA A 168 16.91 1.40 -11.83
N ARG A 169 17.91 1.72 -12.64
CA ARG A 169 19.31 1.40 -12.35
C ARG A 169 19.85 2.15 -11.14
N ALA A 170 19.46 3.42 -10.98
CA ALA A 170 19.89 4.26 -9.85
C ALA A 170 19.38 3.70 -8.52
N VAL A 171 18.08 3.38 -8.43
CA VAL A 171 17.50 2.82 -7.21
C VAL A 171 18.06 1.44 -6.85
N GLU A 172 18.36 0.62 -7.85
CA GLU A 172 19.07 -0.65 -7.65
C GLU A 172 20.49 -0.43 -7.12
N ARG A 173 21.28 0.46 -7.72
CA ARG A 173 22.65 0.82 -7.24
C ARG A 173 22.63 1.39 -5.82
N ALA A 174 21.57 2.11 -5.46
CA ALA A 174 21.38 2.65 -4.12
C ALA A 174 21.11 1.57 -3.07
N GLY A 175 20.76 0.34 -3.49
CA GLY A 175 20.53 -0.80 -2.62
C GLY A 175 19.05 -1.09 -2.31
N ALA A 176 18.11 -0.50 -3.05
CA ALA A 176 16.70 -0.88 -2.95
C ALA A 176 16.54 -2.40 -3.15
N PHE A 177 15.63 -3.04 -2.41
CA PHE A 177 15.37 -4.47 -2.56
C PHE A 177 14.30 -4.81 -3.59
N ALA A 178 13.44 -3.84 -3.92
CA ALA A 178 12.38 -3.93 -4.91
C ALA A 178 12.06 -2.52 -5.46
N VAL A 179 11.36 -2.44 -6.59
CA VAL A 179 10.88 -1.19 -7.16
C VAL A 179 9.45 -1.32 -7.67
N VAL A 180 8.59 -0.39 -7.29
CA VAL A 180 7.24 -0.23 -7.86
C VAL A 180 7.35 0.51 -9.18
N LEU A 181 6.66 0.01 -10.22
CA LEU A 181 6.47 0.66 -11.52
C LEU A 181 5.00 1.04 -11.67
N GLU A 182 4.69 2.34 -11.60
CA GLU A 182 3.31 2.81 -11.71
C GLU A 182 3.03 3.51 -13.02
N CYS A 183 1.91 3.13 -13.67
CA CYS A 183 1.42 3.75 -14.92
C CYS A 183 2.51 3.86 -16.01
N VAL A 184 3.23 2.77 -16.25
CA VAL A 184 4.30 2.63 -17.24
C VAL A 184 3.80 1.75 -18.39
N PRO A 185 4.13 2.05 -19.68
CA PRO A 185 3.81 1.17 -20.80
C PRO A 185 4.34 -0.26 -20.56
N ALA A 186 3.48 -1.26 -20.77
CA ALA A 186 3.76 -2.66 -20.40
C ALA A 186 5.08 -3.21 -20.98
N LYS A 187 5.41 -2.88 -22.25
CA LYS A 187 6.66 -3.29 -22.87
C LYS A 187 7.90 -2.63 -22.25
N LEU A 188 7.77 -1.38 -21.80
CA LEU A 188 8.86 -0.69 -21.12
C LEU A 188 9.06 -1.27 -19.72
N ALA A 189 7.99 -1.54 -18.97
CA ALA A 189 8.06 -2.19 -17.66
C ALA A 189 8.67 -3.59 -17.75
N GLU A 190 8.32 -4.38 -18.77
CA GLU A 190 8.96 -5.67 -19.05
C GLU A 190 10.45 -5.54 -19.32
N ARG A 191 10.86 -4.49 -20.09
CA ARG A 191 12.27 -4.21 -20.36
C ARG A 191 13.02 -3.86 -19.06
N VAL A 192 12.47 -2.97 -18.23
CA VAL A 192 13.02 -2.64 -16.91
C VAL A 192 13.17 -3.89 -16.06
N SER A 193 12.12 -4.73 -15.99
CA SER A 193 12.14 -5.96 -15.18
C SER A 193 13.23 -6.96 -15.60
N LYS A 194 13.56 -7.00 -16.89
CA LYS A 194 14.65 -7.85 -17.41
C LYS A 194 16.04 -7.27 -17.18
N GLU A 195 16.14 -5.96 -17.02
CA GLU A 195 17.43 -5.26 -16.95
C GLU A 195 17.98 -5.18 -15.53
N ILE A 196 17.13 -5.00 -14.52
CA ILE A 196 17.54 -4.90 -13.12
C ILE A 196 17.39 -6.25 -12.40
N SER A 197 18.21 -6.48 -11.37
CA SER A 197 18.21 -7.73 -10.61
C SER A 197 17.22 -7.74 -9.44
N ILE A 198 16.74 -6.56 -9.01
CA ILE A 198 15.73 -6.45 -7.97
C ILE A 198 14.31 -6.64 -8.54
N PRO A 199 13.34 -7.21 -7.79
CA PRO A 199 11.99 -7.42 -8.27
C PRO A 199 11.26 -6.10 -8.56
N THR A 200 10.53 -6.11 -9.69
CA THR A 200 9.61 -5.03 -10.08
C THR A 200 8.19 -5.39 -9.69
N ILE A 201 7.49 -4.46 -9.04
CA ILE A 201 6.07 -4.60 -8.65
C ILE A 201 5.25 -3.61 -9.48
N GLY A 202 4.41 -4.13 -10.37
CA GLY A 202 3.63 -3.31 -11.29
C GLY A 202 2.29 -2.86 -10.70
N ILE A 203 1.90 -1.63 -11.02
CA ILE A 203 0.55 -1.12 -10.93
C ILE A 203 0.24 -0.29 -12.17
N GLY A 204 -0.65 -0.79 -13.04
CA GLY A 204 -0.83 -0.19 -14.35
C GLY A 204 0.42 -0.28 -15.26
N ALA A 205 1.27 -1.28 -15.06
CA ALA A 205 2.52 -1.50 -15.78
C ALA A 205 2.55 -2.83 -16.57
N GLY A 206 1.45 -3.55 -16.63
CA GLY A 206 1.31 -4.81 -17.36
C GLY A 206 1.88 -6.02 -16.63
N ALA A 207 1.74 -7.21 -17.23
CA ALA A 207 2.08 -8.51 -16.63
C ALA A 207 3.57 -8.86 -16.69
N GLY A 208 4.40 -8.03 -17.35
CA GLY A 208 5.85 -8.26 -17.50
C GLY A 208 6.66 -7.99 -16.22
N CYS A 209 6.07 -7.39 -15.19
CA CYS A 209 6.69 -7.19 -13.89
C CYS A 209 6.78 -8.50 -13.09
N ASP A 210 7.67 -8.54 -12.09
CA ASP A 210 7.86 -9.70 -11.22
C ASP A 210 6.73 -9.86 -10.20
N GLY A 211 5.98 -8.80 -9.90
CA GLY A 211 4.81 -8.82 -9.04
C GLY A 211 3.80 -7.73 -9.42
N GLN A 212 2.69 -7.66 -8.66
CA GLN A 212 1.63 -6.66 -8.84
C GLN A 212 1.18 -6.12 -7.48
N VAL A 213 0.81 -4.83 -7.44
CA VAL A 213 0.14 -4.21 -6.30
C VAL A 213 -1.18 -3.60 -6.72
N LEU A 214 -2.18 -3.65 -5.84
CA LEU A 214 -3.44 -2.91 -5.94
C LEU A 214 -3.81 -2.30 -4.59
N VAL A 215 -4.52 -1.18 -4.65
CA VAL A 215 -5.25 -0.64 -3.50
C VAL A 215 -6.44 -1.56 -3.23
N TYR A 216 -6.58 -2.06 -1.98
CA TYR A 216 -7.59 -3.08 -1.71
C TYR A 216 -9.02 -2.56 -1.86
N GLN A 217 -9.26 -1.28 -1.56
CA GLN A 217 -10.58 -0.67 -1.78
C GLN A 217 -10.96 -0.65 -3.26
N ASP A 218 -9.98 -0.40 -4.14
CA ASP A 218 -10.22 -0.39 -5.58
C ASP A 218 -10.57 -1.80 -6.08
N MET A 219 -9.77 -2.81 -5.73
CA MET A 219 -10.02 -4.18 -6.19
C MET A 219 -11.28 -4.81 -5.63
N LEU A 220 -11.79 -4.32 -4.50
CA LEU A 220 -13.03 -4.78 -3.87
C LEU A 220 -14.24 -3.90 -4.19
N GLY A 221 -14.10 -2.87 -5.04
CA GLY A 221 -15.19 -1.96 -5.41
C GLY A 221 -15.77 -1.20 -4.23
N MET A 222 -14.93 -0.85 -3.25
CA MET A 222 -15.32 -0.04 -2.09
C MET A 222 -15.12 1.46 -2.34
N PHE A 223 -14.07 1.83 -3.08
CA PHE A 223 -13.81 3.20 -3.51
C PHE A 223 -14.46 3.42 -4.87
N THR A 224 -15.35 4.42 -4.96
CA THR A 224 -16.20 4.63 -6.14
C THR A 224 -15.97 5.98 -6.85
N ASP A 225 -15.24 6.89 -6.22
CA ASP A 225 -15.05 8.25 -6.73
C ASP A 225 -14.20 8.27 -8.00
N PHE A 226 -13.26 7.36 -8.13
CA PHE A 226 -12.45 7.18 -9.32
C PHE A 226 -12.06 5.71 -9.52
N LYS A 227 -12.14 5.21 -10.76
CA LYS A 227 -11.68 3.86 -11.12
C LYS A 227 -10.56 3.95 -12.15
N PRO A 228 -9.31 3.70 -11.75
CA PRO A 228 -8.19 3.61 -12.69
C PRO A 228 -8.41 2.49 -13.72
N LYS A 229 -7.97 2.73 -14.98
CA LYS A 229 -8.13 1.77 -16.08
C LYS A 229 -7.52 0.38 -15.77
N PHE A 230 -6.47 0.34 -14.98
CA PHE A 230 -5.75 -0.89 -14.66
C PHE A 230 -6.39 -1.70 -13.52
N VAL A 231 -7.41 -1.16 -12.86
CA VAL A 231 -8.06 -1.85 -11.74
C VAL A 231 -9.06 -2.87 -12.26
N LYS A 232 -8.86 -4.13 -11.86
CA LYS A 232 -9.85 -5.20 -11.96
C LYS A 232 -10.56 -5.33 -10.63
N HIS A 233 -11.90 -5.30 -10.65
CA HIS A 233 -12.70 -5.68 -9.48
C HIS A 233 -12.68 -7.20 -9.32
N PHE A 234 -12.27 -7.69 -8.17
CA PHE A 234 -12.35 -9.10 -7.79
C PHE A 234 -13.61 -9.41 -7.01
N ALA A 235 -14.25 -8.38 -6.41
CA ALA A 235 -15.55 -8.44 -5.76
C ALA A 235 -16.17 -7.03 -5.74
N ASN A 236 -17.47 -6.93 -5.41
CA ASN A 236 -18.22 -5.69 -5.21
C ASN A 236 -18.62 -5.56 -3.73
N VAL A 237 -17.63 -5.47 -2.85
CA VAL A 237 -17.84 -5.42 -1.40
C VAL A 237 -18.59 -4.15 -0.97
N GLY A 238 -18.38 -3.03 -1.67
CA GLY A 238 -19.11 -1.78 -1.40
C GLY A 238 -20.64 -1.93 -1.53
N GLU A 239 -21.10 -2.66 -2.55
CA GLU A 239 -22.53 -2.96 -2.73
C GLU A 239 -23.06 -3.87 -1.61
N ILE A 240 -22.30 -4.91 -1.24
CA ILE A 240 -22.64 -5.84 -0.18
C ILE A 240 -22.76 -5.11 1.16
N MET A 241 -21.80 -4.26 1.49
CA MET A 241 -21.82 -3.45 2.72
C MET A 241 -23.00 -2.50 2.75
N THR A 242 -23.29 -1.82 1.64
CA THR A 242 -24.44 -0.91 1.52
C THR A 242 -25.76 -1.66 1.72
N ALA A 243 -25.90 -2.85 1.13
CA ALA A 243 -27.09 -3.69 1.31
C ALA A 243 -27.25 -4.15 2.78
N ALA A 244 -26.15 -4.56 3.42
CA ALA A 244 -26.16 -4.95 4.84
C ALA A 244 -26.53 -3.79 5.77
N PHE A 245 -26.02 -2.58 5.52
CA PHE A 245 -26.39 -1.39 6.31
C PHE A 245 -27.88 -1.05 6.17
N LYS A 246 -28.44 -1.17 4.95
CA LYS A 246 -29.89 -0.95 4.73
C LYS A 246 -30.73 -2.02 5.42
N ALA A 247 -30.30 -3.28 5.41
CA ALA A 247 -31.00 -4.36 6.11
C ALA A 247 -31.00 -4.11 7.62
N TYR A 248 -29.87 -3.78 8.22
CA TYR A 248 -29.76 -3.42 9.63
C TYR A 248 -30.68 -2.23 9.99
N ASP A 249 -30.67 -1.16 9.21
CA ASP A 249 -31.53 0.00 9.43
C ASP A 249 -33.02 -0.39 9.42
N ALA A 250 -33.42 -1.21 8.45
CA ALA A 250 -34.79 -1.69 8.32
C ALA A 250 -35.23 -2.58 9.50
N GLU A 251 -34.37 -3.54 9.90
CA GLU A 251 -34.66 -4.47 10.98
C GLU A 251 -34.75 -3.79 12.34
N VAL A 252 -33.89 -2.81 12.63
CA VAL A 252 -33.97 -1.98 13.82
C VAL A 252 -35.28 -1.18 13.84
N LYS A 253 -35.66 -0.55 12.74
CA LYS A 253 -36.86 0.30 12.65
C LYS A 253 -38.17 -0.48 12.73
N ASN A 254 -38.21 -1.71 12.24
CA ASN A 254 -39.38 -2.56 12.29
C ASN A 254 -39.43 -3.46 13.53
N GLY A 255 -38.40 -3.42 14.40
CA GLY A 255 -38.34 -4.16 15.66
C GLY A 255 -38.00 -5.65 15.51
N THR A 256 -37.51 -6.11 14.36
CA THR A 256 -37.07 -7.49 14.17
C THR A 256 -35.65 -7.74 14.64
N PHE A 257 -34.85 -6.68 14.80
CA PHE A 257 -33.54 -6.70 15.46
C PHE A 257 -33.53 -5.71 16.64
N PRO A 258 -33.03 -6.11 17.86
CA PRO A 258 -32.55 -7.44 18.22
C PRO A 258 -33.69 -8.45 18.39
N ALA A 259 -33.46 -9.70 17.93
CA ALA A 259 -34.34 -10.83 18.28
C ALA A 259 -33.99 -11.38 19.67
N GLU A 260 -34.78 -12.32 20.19
CA GLU A 260 -34.58 -12.89 21.54
C GLU A 260 -33.18 -13.48 21.74
N GLU A 261 -32.62 -14.10 20.72
CA GLU A 261 -31.25 -14.67 20.70
C GLU A 261 -30.12 -13.64 20.84
N HIS A 262 -30.42 -12.35 20.60
CA HIS A 262 -29.49 -11.22 20.73
C HIS A 262 -29.61 -10.50 22.06
N THR A 263 -30.43 -11.01 23.02
CA THR A 263 -30.76 -10.36 24.29
C THR A 263 -30.22 -11.14 25.49
N PHE A 264 -30.07 -10.44 26.59
CA PHE A 264 -29.73 -11.05 27.88
C PHE A 264 -30.97 -11.10 28.78
N LYS A 265 -31.19 -12.25 29.45
CA LYS A 265 -32.31 -12.44 30.39
C LYS A 265 -31.92 -11.98 31.79
N ILE A 266 -32.89 -11.42 32.50
CA ILE A 266 -32.80 -11.14 33.94
C ILE A 266 -33.98 -11.81 34.62
N ASP A 267 -33.81 -12.21 35.87
CA ASP A 267 -34.89 -12.75 36.68
C ASP A 267 -35.88 -11.63 37.07
N ASP A 268 -37.17 -11.80 36.71
CA ASP A 268 -38.21 -10.81 36.96
C ASP A 268 -38.29 -10.44 38.43
N SER A 269 -38.05 -11.40 39.37
CA SER A 269 -38.00 -11.15 40.80
C SER A 269 -36.94 -10.13 41.25
N ILE A 270 -35.91 -9.87 40.41
CA ILE A 270 -34.93 -8.83 40.66
C ILE A 270 -35.52 -7.48 40.26
N LEU A 271 -36.23 -7.43 39.13
CA LEU A 271 -36.88 -6.20 38.64
C LEU A 271 -37.95 -5.71 39.63
N ASP A 272 -38.74 -6.62 40.23
CA ASP A 272 -39.76 -6.31 41.21
C ASP A 272 -39.20 -5.64 42.49
N LYS A 273 -37.89 -5.74 42.74
CA LYS A 273 -37.21 -5.15 43.90
C LYS A 273 -36.57 -3.78 43.60
N LEU A 274 -36.69 -3.26 42.40
CA LEU A 274 -36.07 -1.99 42.01
C LEU A 274 -36.93 -0.76 42.26
N TYR A 275 -38.10 -0.93 42.92
CA TYR A 275 -39.03 0.15 43.28
C TYR A 275 -39.26 0.19 44.78
#